data_2e1257a62f903c6d54cd547e6ec6ee72
#
_entry.id   2e1257a62f903c6d54cd547e6ec6ee72
#
_cell.length_a   1.000
_cell.length_b   1.000
_cell.length_c   1.000
_cell.angle_alpha   90.00
_cell.angle_beta   90.00
_cell.angle_gamma   90.00
#
_symmetry.space_group_name_H-M   'P 1'
#
loop_
_entity.id
_entity.type
_entity.pdbx_description
1 polymer ?
#
loop_
_entity_poly.entity_id
_entity_poly.type
_entity_poly.pdbx_seq_one_letter_code
_entity_poly.pdbx_strand_id
1 'polypeptide(L)'
;MRRYPRSWWSLAAAGSVGFGALLAALSPVLLDPLFNQFTPLPEGQTRSDVLELARAAGVKVGEVYSVDASRRTTAANAYVTGLGPTKRVVLFDTLLDRYNRDEIRGVVAHELAHVCHRDVQRSVLYAAIVAPAAARAVQRLSWALSPQRATPATLPALALGATLVSAPIGMIANGLSRAIERRADTFALKLSGAPEAFVSFERTIALQNVADLSPPRWVTTLLSTHPPTAERIGAALAFAAQSPPTRAGAAPKTGVAPAAGGPSGVLS
;
A
#
# COMPACT_ATOMS: atom_id res chain seq x y z
N MET A 1 -16.94 -33.05 -0.10
CA MET A 1 -16.29 -34.04 -0.99
C MET A 1 -17.13 -35.28 -1.26
N ARG A 2 -17.74 -35.96 -0.28
CA ARG A 2 -18.55 -37.17 -0.51
C ARG A 2 -19.70 -36.97 -1.50
N ARG A 3 -20.42 -35.84 -1.43
CA ARG A 3 -21.60 -35.56 -2.28
C ARG A 3 -21.24 -35.17 -3.72
N TYR A 4 -20.05 -34.57 -3.92
CA TYR A 4 -19.58 -34.07 -5.23
C TYR A 4 -18.08 -34.42 -5.44
N PRO A 5 -17.72 -35.70 -5.59
CA PRO A 5 -16.32 -36.12 -5.60
C PRO A 5 -15.52 -35.59 -6.81
N ARG A 6 -16.21 -35.27 -7.93
CA ARG A 6 -15.57 -34.79 -9.16
C ARG A 6 -15.54 -33.28 -9.29
N SER A 7 -16.43 -32.54 -8.62
CA SER A 7 -16.63 -31.09 -8.81
C SER A 7 -16.43 -30.24 -7.54
N TRP A 8 -16.04 -30.85 -6.39
CA TRP A 8 -15.84 -30.11 -5.15
C TRP A 8 -14.83 -28.94 -5.29
N TRP A 9 -13.84 -29.07 -6.17
CA TRP A 9 -12.84 -28.05 -6.44
C TRP A 9 -13.44 -26.74 -6.99
N SER A 10 -14.47 -26.84 -7.83
CA SER A 10 -15.14 -25.66 -8.38
C SER A 10 -15.91 -24.90 -7.30
N LEU A 11 -16.59 -25.64 -6.40
CA LEU A 11 -17.28 -25.05 -5.24
C LEU A 11 -16.27 -24.44 -4.26
N ALA A 12 -15.15 -25.10 -4.01
CA ALA A 12 -14.09 -24.58 -3.15
C ALA A 12 -13.47 -23.29 -3.74
N ALA A 13 -13.20 -23.28 -5.04
CA ALA A 13 -12.65 -22.11 -5.72
C ALA A 13 -13.65 -20.94 -5.72
N ALA A 14 -14.89 -21.18 -6.12
CA ALA A 14 -15.93 -20.15 -6.11
C ALA A 14 -16.18 -19.60 -4.69
N GLY A 15 -16.25 -20.50 -3.70
CA GLY A 15 -16.42 -20.13 -2.30
C GLY A 15 -15.25 -19.30 -1.77
N SER A 16 -14.02 -19.68 -2.07
CA SER A 16 -12.82 -18.94 -1.64
C SER A 16 -12.76 -17.54 -2.26
N VAL A 17 -12.98 -17.42 -3.57
CA VAL A 17 -12.99 -16.13 -4.27
C VAL A 17 -14.14 -15.25 -3.79
N GLY A 18 -15.36 -15.82 -3.71
CA GLY A 18 -16.54 -15.10 -3.25
C GLY A 18 -16.41 -14.63 -1.81
N PHE A 19 -15.90 -15.48 -0.91
CA PHE A 19 -15.65 -15.12 0.49
C PHE A 19 -14.57 -14.05 0.62
N GLY A 20 -13.46 -14.18 -0.12
CA GLY A 20 -12.41 -13.17 -0.12
C GLY A 20 -12.88 -11.82 -0.64
N ALA A 21 -13.65 -11.79 -1.73
CA ALA A 21 -14.25 -10.58 -2.27
C ALA A 21 -15.26 -9.95 -1.28
N LEU A 22 -16.08 -10.78 -0.63
CA LEU A 22 -17.02 -10.35 0.40
C LEU A 22 -16.31 -9.73 1.60
N LEU A 23 -15.25 -10.38 2.11
CA LEU A 23 -14.45 -9.83 3.20
C LEU A 23 -13.80 -8.51 2.80
N ALA A 24 -13.20 -8.43 1.61
CA ALA A 24 -12.59 -7.19 1.13
C ALA A 24 -13.60 -6.02 1.04
N ALA A 25 -14.86 -6.32 0.68
CA ALA A 25 -15.93 -5.32 0.60
C ALA A 25 -16.51 -4.95 1.97
N LEU A 26 -16.69 -5.91 2.87
CA LEU A 26 -17.36 -5.72 4.15
C LEU A 26 -16.42 -5.33 5.30
N SER A 27 -15.13 -5.70 5.23
CA SER A 27 -14.18 -5.43 6.31
C SER A 27 -14.16 -3.94 6.71
N PRO A 28 -14.07 -2.98 5.79
CA PRO A 28 -14.03 -1.56 6.13
C PRO A 28 -15.30 -1.03 6.80
N VAL A 29 -16.42 -1.72 6.59
CA VAL A 29 -17.74 -1.28 7.08
C VAL A 29 -18.14 -2.00 8.37
N LEU A 30 -17.86 -3.29 8.47
CA LEU A 30 -18.30 -4.13 9.58
C LEU A 30 -17.18 -4.46 10.57
N LEU A 31 -15.98 -4.81 10.07
CA LEU A 31 -14.90 -5.29 10.95
C LEU A 31 -14.07 -4.12 11.50
N ASP A 32 -13.67 -3.18 10.66
CA ASP A 32 -12.84 -2.07 11.11
C ASP A 32 -13.46 -1.29 12.28
N PRO A 33 -14.78 -0.93 12.28
CA PRO A 33 -15.37 -0.21 13.40
C PRO A 33 -15.49 -1.02 14.70
N LEU A 34 -15.43 -2.35 14.63
CA LEU A 34 -15.42 -3.20 15.84
C LEU A 34 -14.12 -3.11 16.60
N PHE A 35 -13.02 -2.85 15.89
CA PHE A 35 -11.68 -2.86 16.46
C PHE A 35 -11.06 -1.47 16.58
N ASN A 36 -11.58 -0.47 15.85
CA ASN A 36 -10.97 0.85 15.70
C ASN A 36 -11.97 1.95 16.02
N GLN A 37 -11.50 3.00 16.66
CA GLN A 37 -12.24 4.24 16.82
C GLN A 37 -11.77 5.23 15.73
N PHE A 38 -12.69 5.62 14.86
CA PHE A 38 -12.43 6.57 13.79
C PHE A 38 -12.85 7.96 14.22
N THR A 39 -11.92 8.90 14.21
CA THR A 39 -12.19 10.31 14.50
C THR A 39 -11.93 11.10 13.22
N PRO A 40 -12.88 11.93 12.74
CA PRO A 40 -12.61 12.85 11.63
C PRO A 40 -11.38 13.70 11.95
N LEU A 41 -10.43 13.76 11.01
CA LEU A 41 -9.24 14.58 11.21
C LEU A 41 -9.64 16.06 11.22
N PRO A 42 -9.27 16.82 12.27
CA PRO A 42 -9.60 18.23 12.35
C PRO A 42 -9.12 19.02 11.14
N GLU A 43 -9.76 20.14 10.87
CA GLU A 43 -9.27 21.07 9.84
C GLU A 43 -7.86 21.55 10.19
N GLY A 44 -6.98 21.49 9.19
CA GLY A 44 -5.56 21.79 9.37
C GLY A 44 -4.74 21.37 8.16
N GLN A 45 -3.45 21.59 8.27
CA GLN A 45 -2.53 21.39 7.14
C GLN A 45 -2.52 19.94 6.65
N THR A 46 -2.45 18.97 7.56
CA THR A 46 -2.40 17.52 7.18
C THR A 46 -3.65 17.10 6.44
N ARG A 47 -4.86 17.52 6.92
CA ARG A 47 -6.12 17.20 6.23
C ARG A 47 -6.17 17.83 4.85
N SER A 48 -5.74 19.08 4.74
CA SER A 48 -5.70 19.83 3.47
C SER A 48 -4.74 19.16 2.47
N ASP A 49 -3.56 18.75 2.91
CA ASP A 49 -2.56 18.05 2.09
C ASP A 49 -3.09 16.73 1.55
N VAL A 50 -3.75 15.93 2.38
CA VAL A 50 -4.35 14.64 1.97
C VAL A 50 -5.41 14.85 0.90
N LEU A 51 -6.30 15.84 1.07
CA LEU A 51 -7.35 16.15 0.10
C LEU A 51 -6.78 16.74 -1.20
N GLU A 52 -5.70 17.49 -1.12
CA GLU A 52 -4.97 18.02 -2.29
C GLU A 52 -4.34 16.87 -3.09
N LEU A 53 -3.60 15.98 -2.42
CA LEU A 53 -3.00 14.80 -3.04
C LEU A 53 -4.07 13.91 -3.69
N ALA A 54 -5.18 13.68 -3.02
CA ALA A 54 -6.28 12.90 -3.58
C ALA A 54 -6.86 13.54 -4.85
N ARG A 55 -7.05 14.85 -4.86
CA ARG A 55 -7.49 15.62 -6.05
C ARG A 55 -6.46 15.52 -7.18
N ALA A 56 -5.18 15.73 -6.88
CA ALA A 56 -4.11 15.62 -7.86
C ALA A 56 -3.98 14.21 -8.44
N ALA A 57 -4.24 13.18 -7.63
CA ALA A 57 -4.31 11.79 -8.06
C ALA A 57 -5.61 11.41 -8.81
N GLY A 58 -6.58 12.31 -8.92
CA GLY A 58 -7.88 12.02 -9.53
C GLY A 58 -8.76 11.08 -8.70
N VAL A 59 -8.49 10.92 -7.41
CA VAL A 59 -9.25 10.08 -6.48
C VAL A 59 -10.25 10.93 -5.70
N LYS A 60 -11.53 10.58 -5.80
CA LYS A 60 -12.57 11.23 -5.01
C LYS A 60 -12.54 10.67 -3.58
N VAL A 61 -12.08 11.48 -2.64
CA VAL A 61 -12.05 11.19 -1.20
C VAL A 61 -13.10 12.08 -0.54
N GLY A 62 -14.01 11.47 0.23
CA GLY A 62 -15.06 12.19 0.93
C GLY A 62 -14.57 12.78 2.25
N GLU A 63 -13.75 12.03 3.01
CA GLU A 63 -13.31 12.44 4.33
C GLU A 63 -11.96 11.81 4.71
N VAL A 64 -11.28 12.46 5.67
CA VAL A 64 -10.01 11.98 6.25
C VAL A 64 -10.23 11.69 7.73
N TYR A 65 -9.81 10.53 8.19
CA TYR A 65 -9.93 10.08 9.57
C TYR A 65 -8.58 9.80 10.19
N SER A 66 -8.47 9.98 11.48
CA SER A 66 -7.48 9.33 12.31
C SER A 66 -8.08 8.09 12.99
N VAL A 67 -7.23 7.12 13.32
CA VAL A 67 -7.60 5.91 14.06
C VAL A 67 -6.65 5.68 15.22
N ASP A 68 -7.20 5.25 16.37
CA ASP A 68 -6.51 5.01 17.63
C ASP A 68 -5.65 3.73 17.64
N ALA A 69 -4.75 3.62 16.68
CA ALA A 69 -3.90 2.44 16.50
C ALA A 69 -2.89 2.26 17.63
N SER A 70 -2.43 3.36 18.26
CA SER A 70 -1.44 3.37 19.35
C SER A 70 -1.83 2.50 20.54
N ARG A 71 -3.13 2.24 20.73
CA ARG A 71 -3.63 1.32 21.78
C ARG A 71 -3.21 -0.13 21.57
N ARG A 72 -2.80 -0.53 20.36
CA ARG A 72 -2.55 -1.93 19.99
C ARG A 72 -1.24 -2.16 19.26
N THR A 73 -0.70 -1.13 18.65
CA THR A 73 0.52 -1.25 17.84
C THR A 73 1.33 0.03 17.90
N THR A 74 2.63 -0.10 17.69
CA THR A 74 3.54 1.02 17.46
C THR A 74 3.79 1.25 15.96
N ALA A 75 3.23 0.40 15.09
CA ALA A 75 3.40 0.52 13.64
C ALA A 75 2.71 1.79 13.11
N ALA A 76 3.41 2.53 12.27
CA ALA A 76 2.84 3.63 11.51
C ALA A 76 2.20 3.08 10.24
N ASN A 77 0.97 3.50 9.94
CA ASN A 77 0.26 3.07 8.74
C ASN A 77 -0.76 4.12 8.29
N ALA A 78 -1.14 4.02 7.02
CA ALA A 78 -2.31 4.70 6.45
C ALA A 78 -2.97 3.75 5.45
N TYR A 79 -4.22 4.01 5.09
CA TYR A 79 -4.90 3.28 4.04
C TYR A 79 -6.07 4.07 3.46
N VAL A 80 -6.44 3.74 2.22
CA VAL A 80 -7.64 4.27 1.58
C VAL A 80 -8.69 3.17 1.50
N THR A 81 -9.87 3.43 2.02
CA THR A 81 -10.97 2.46 2.07
C THR A 81 -12.27 3.07 1.60
N GLY A 82 -13.31 2.24 1.40
CA GLY A 82 -14.61 2.66 0.89
C GLY A 82 -14.76 2.47 -0.62
N LEU A 83 -15.97 2.64 -1.13
CA LEU A 83 -16.33 2.42 -2.53
C LEU A 83 -16.86 3.71 -3.17
N GLY A 84 -16.44 3.98 -4.40
CA GLY A 84 -16.96 5.14 -5.15
C GLY A 84 -16.77 6.47 -4.40
N PRO A 85 -17.87 7.22 -4.17
CA PRO A 85 -17.83 8.50 -3.46
C PRO A 85 -17.58 8.39 -1.96
N THR A 86 -17.76 7.21 -1.36
CA THR A 86 -17.58 7.00 0.09
C THR A 86 -16.14 6.66 0.47
N LYS A 87 -15.19 6.83 -0.45
CA LYS A 87 -13.78 6.64 -0.15
C LYS A 87 -13.31 7.61 0.92
N ARG A 88 -12.56 7.07 1.88
CA ARG A 88 -11.95 7.82 2.97
C ARG A 88 -10.49 7.44 3.11
N VAL A 89 -9.67 8.39 3.49
CA VAL A 89 -8.28 8.15 3.91
C VAL A 89 -8.27 8.00 5.41
N VAL A 90 -7.60 6.97 5.89
CA VAL A 90 -7.44 6.70 7.33
C VAL A 90 -5.96 6.74 7.66
N LEU A 91 -5.60 7.58 8.63
CA LEU A 91 -4.24 7.74 9.13
C LEU A 91 -4.17 7.18 10.56
N PHE A 92 -3.15 6.40 10.86
CA PHE A 92 -2.90 5.97 12.23
C PHE A 92 -2.41 7.16 13.06
N ASP A 93 -2.87 7.27 14.30
CA ASP A 93 -2.35 8.23 15.27
C ASP A 93 -0.83 8.12 15.44
N THR A 94 -0.29 6.89 15.43
CA THR A 94 1.16 6.62 15.43
C THR A 94 1.90 7.20 14.23
N LEU A 95 1.27 7.33 13.06
CA LEU A 95 1.84 8.00 11.90
C LEU A 95 1.83 9.52 12.09
N LEU A 96 0.73 10.07 12.59
CA LEU A 96 0.57 11.51 12.82
C LEU A 96 1.52 12.05 13.90
N ASP A 97 1.80 11.24 14.92
CA ASP A 97 2.62 11.65 16.07
C ASP A 97 4.14 11.58 15.80
N ARG A 98 4.58 10.70 14.91
CA ARG A 98 6.02 10.36 14.76
C ARG A 98 6.65 10.81 13.47
N TYR A 99 5.87 11.16 12.45
CA TYR A 99 6.36 11.45 11.12
C TYR A 99 6.06 12.89 10.73
N ASN A 100 6.96 13.49 9.98
CA ASN A 100 6.77 14.84 9.52
C ASN A 100 5.76 14.92 8.36
N ARG A 101 5.37 16.15 8.02
CA ARG A 101 4.37 16.43 7.00
C ARG A 101 4.66 15.79 5.66
N ASP A 102 5.89 15.86 5.18
CA ASP A 102 6.25 15.38 3.84
C ASP A 102 6.35 13.84 3.81
N GLU A 103 6.74 13.21 4.92
CA GLU A 103 6.68 11.76 5.09
C GLU A 103 5.23 11.26 5.05
N ILE A 104 4.31 11.91 5.78
CA ILE A 104 2.87 11.59 5.75
C ILE A 104 2.32 11.75 4.33
N ARG A 105 2.68 12.82 3.62
CA ARG A 105 2.30 13.05 2.21
C ARG A 105 2.79 11.94 1.31
N GLY A 106 4.02 11.47 1.50
CA GLY A 106 4.61 10.34 0.76
C GLY A 106 3.82 9.05 0.96
N VAL A 107 3.48 8.71 2.22
CA VAL A 107 2.67 7.53 2.55
C VAL A 107 1.28 7.62 1.93
N VAL A 108 0.60 8.75 2.06
CA VAL A 108 -0.72 8.95 1.47
C VAL A 108 -0.68 8.86 -0.06
N ALA A 109 0.35 9.41 -0.69
CA ALA A 109 0.55 9.33 -2.13
C ALA A 109 0.74 7.87 -2.61
N HIS A 110 1.43 7.04 -1.82
CA HIS A 110 1.59 5.61 -2.06
C HIS A 110 0.23 4.88 -1.98
N GLU A 111 -0.57 5.14 -0.95
CA GLU A 111 -1.90 4.54 -0.80
C GLU A 111 -2.87 4.96 -1.93
N LEU A 112 -2.80 6.21 -2.36
CA LEU A 112 -3.58 6.70 -3.50
C LEU A 112 -3.20 6.00 -4.80
N ALA A 113 -1.93 5.56 -4.98
CA ALA A 113 -1.51 4.79 -6.14
C ALA A 113 -2.29 3.48 -6.28
N HIS A 114 -2.48 2.74 -5.19
CA HIS A 114 -3.23 1.49 -5.19
C HIS A 114 -4.69 1.70 -5.64
N VAL A 115 -5.30 2.82 -5.25
CA VAL A 115 -6.65 3.20 -5.68
C VAL A 115 -6.68 3.55 -7.17
N CYS A 116 -5.74 4.40 -7.62
CA CYS A 116 -5.63 4.82 -9.02
C CYS A 116 -5.44 3.62 -9.96
N HIS A 117 -4.61 2.68 -9.56
CA HIS A 117 -4.30 1.49 -10.34
C HIS A 117 -5.31 0.35 -10.16
N ARG A 118 -6.30 0.51 -9.27
CA ARG A 118 -7.35 -0.49 -8.98
C ARG A 118 -6.75 -1.83 -8.54
N ASP A 119 -5.75 -1.80 -7.66
CA ASP A 119 -4.97 -2.99 -7.32
C ASP A 119 -5.81 -4.05 -6.59
N VAL A 120 -6.77 -3.66 -5.75
CA VAL A 120 -7.71 -4.60 -5.10
C VAL A 120 -8.53 -5.35 -6.16
N GLN A 121 -9.11 -4.63 -7.14
CA GLN A 121 -9.92 -5.26 -8.19
C GLN A 121 -9.09 -6.21 -9.06
N ARG A 122 -7.86 -5.82 -9.39
CA ARG A 122 -6.90 -6.67 -10.14
C ARG A 122 -6.52 -7.92 -9.34
N SER A 123 -6.31 -7.80 -8.04
CA SER A 123 -6.01 -8.92 -7.15
C SER A 123 -7.18 -9.90 -7.06
N VAL A 124 -8.42 -9.40 -6.96
CA VAL A 124 -9.64 -10.23 -7.00
C VAL A 124 -9.78 -10.95 -8.34
N LEU A 125 -9.53 -10.25 -9.45
CA LEU A 125 -9.56 -10.86 -10.80
C LEU A 125 -8.48 -11.93 -10.94
N TYR A 126 -7.25 -11.66 -10.48
CA TYR A 126 -6.18 -12.65 -10.44
C TYR A 126 -6.59 -13.89 -9.64
N ALA A 127 -7.14 -13.71 -8.45
CA ALA A 127 -7.62 -14.80 -7.63
C ALA A 127 -8.75 -15.60 -8.31
N ALA A 128 -9.68 -14.91 -9.00
CA ALA A 128 -10.78 -15.54 -9.73
C ALA A 128 -10.29 -16.43 -10.89
N ILE A 129 -9.16 -16.09 -11.50
CA ILE A 129 -8.54 -16.89 -12.57
C ILE A 129 -7.71 -18.03 -11.99
N VAL A 130 -6.89 -17.75 -10.98
CA VAL A 130 -5.92 -18.71 -10.44
C VAL A 130 -6.57 -19.75 -9.53
N ALA A 131 -7.56 -19.37 -8.70
CA ALA A 131 -8.13 -20.28 -7.72
C ALA A 131 -8.81 -21.53 -8.34
N PRO A 132 -9.57 -21.45 -9.43
CA PRO A 132 -10.12 -22.64 -10.09
C PRO A 132 -9.03 -23.58 -10.63
N ALA A 133 -8.00 -23.02 -11.27
CA ALA A 133 -6.89 -23.80 -11.80
C ALA A 133 -6.10 -24.49 -10.67
N ALA A 134 -5.80 -23.75 -9.59
CA ALA A 134 -5.14 -24.27 -8.40
C ALA A 134 -5.95 -25.38 -7.74
N ALA A 135 -7.24 -25.15 -7.49
CA ALA A 135 -8.12 -26.15 -6.86
C ALA A 135 -8.24 -27.42 -7.72
N ARG A 136 -8.26 -27.26 -9.05
CA ARG A 136 -8.26 -28.39 -9.98
C ARG A 136 -6.94 -29.17 -9.95
N ALA A 137 -5.82 -28.46 -9.91
CA ALA A 137 -4.49 -29.06 -9.80
C ALA A 137 -4.35 -29.83 -8.48
N VAL A 138 -4.76 -29.23 -7.35
CA VAL A 138 -4.79 -29.90 -6.03
C VAL A 138 -5.62 -31.16 -6.07
N GLN A 139 -6.81 -31.13 -6.67
CA GLN A 139 -7.65 -32.31 -6.81
C GLN A 139 -6.95 -33.40 -7.61
N ARG A 140 -6.37 -33.07 -8.76
CA ARG A 140 -5.67 -34.06 -9.61
C ARG A 140 -4.46 -34.67 -8.89
N LEU A 141 -3.67 -33.82 -8.23
CA LEU A 141 -2.51 -34.26 -7.50
C LEU A 141 -2.88 -35.14 -6.31
N SER A 142 -3.89 -34.75 -5.53
CA SER A 142 -4.36 -35.59 -4.41
C SER A 142 -4.88 -36.95 -4.86
N TRP A 143 -5.49 -37.04 -6.04
CA TRP A 143 -5.93 -38.31 -6.61
C TRP A 143 -4.79 -39.18 -7.16
N ALA A 144 -3.71 -38.56 -7.61
CA ALA A 144 -2.51 -39.29 -8.01
C ALA A 144 -1.73 -39.84 -6.80
N LEU A 145 -1.75 -39.09 -5.69
CA LEU A 145 -1.03 -39.45 -4.45
C LEU A 145 -1.82 -40.44 -3.55
N SER A 146 -3.14 -40.59 -3.75
CA SER A 146 -3.97 -41.48 -2.93
C SER A 146 -4.93 -42.30 -3.81
N PRO A 147 -4.92 -43.63 -3.69
CA PRO A 147 -5.87 -44.48 -4.40
C PRO A 147 -7.30 -44.35 -3.85
N GLN A 148 -7.44 -43.93 -2.60
CA GLN A 148 -8.73 -43.74 -1.93
C GLN A 148 -9.24 -42.32 -2.18
N ARG A 149 -10.37 -42.18 -2.87
CA ARG A 149 -10.95 -40.89 -3.22
C ARG A 149 -12.12 -40.55 -2.30
N ALA A 150 -12.16 -39.24 -1.88
CA ALA A 150 -13.25 -38.68 -1.11
C ALA A 150 -13.51 -39.34 0.27
N THR A 151 -12.49 -39.93 0.85
CA THR A 151 -12.49 -40.48 2.22
C THR A 151 -11.59 -39.64 3.13
N PRO A 152 -11.69 -39.77 4.47
CA PRO A 152 -10.76 -39.10 5.38
C PRO A 152 -9.29 -39.46 5.13
N ALA A 153 -8.99 -40.65 4.64
CA ALA A 153 -7.65 -41.11 4.28
C ALA A 153 -7.01 -40.32 3.12
N THR A 154 -7.80 -39.53 2.37
CA THR A 154 -7.29 -38.63 1.32
C THR A 154 -6.71 -37.32 1.89
N LEU A 155 -6.96 -36.98 3.16
CA LEU A 155 -6.56 -35.68 3.74
C LEU A 155 -5.04 -35.43 3.66
N PRO A 156 -4.12 -36.37 3.98
CA PRO A 156 -2.69 -36.12 3.83
C PRO A 156 -2.28 -35.83 2.38
N ALA A 157 -2.84 -36.57 1.41
CA ALA A 157 -2.57 -36.34 -0.02
C ALA A 157 -3.13 -35.00 -0.49
N LEU A 158 -4.28 -34.56 0.04
CA LEU A 158 -4.84 -33.25 -0.23
C LEU A 158 -3.96 -32.12 0.33
N ALA A 159 -3.50 -32.28 1.58
CA ALA A 159 -2.61 -31.30 2.22
C ALA A 159 -1.28 -31.15 1.44
N LEU A 160 -0.65 -32.28 1.11
CA LEU A 160 0.57 -32.26 0.30
C LEU A 160 0.34 -31.65 -1.08
N GLY A 161 -0.73 -32.04 -1.76
CA GLY A 161 -1.11 -31.48 -3.05
C GLY A 161 -1.37 -29.97 -2.98
N ALA A 162 -2.04 -29.49 -1.92
CA ALA A 162 -2.25 -28.06 -1.68
C ALA A 162 -0.93 -27.31 -1.48
N THR A 163 -0.02 -27.85 -0.67
CA THR A 163 1.30 -27.25 -0.44
C THR A 163 2.11 -27.15 -1.74
N LEU A 164 2.18 -28.24 -2.51
CA LEU A 164 2.94 -28.29 -3.76
C LEU A 164 2.38 -27.35 -4.84
N VAL A 165 1.07 -27.15 -4.87
CA VAL A 165 0.42 -26.23 -5.82
C VAL A 165 0.51 -24.78 -5.34
N SER A 166 0.33 -24.51 -4.05
CA SER A 166 0.33 -23.14 -3.53
C SER A 166 1.73 -22.50 -3.51
N ALA A 167 2.80 -23.27 -3.34
CA ALA A 167 4.15 -22.73 -3.27
C ALA A 167 4.54 -21.93 -4.53
N PRO A 168 4.49 -22.48 -5.77
CA PRO A 168 4.82 -21.71 -6.97
C PRO A 168 3.84 -20.57 -7.24
N ILE A 169 2.55 -20.74 -6.91
CA ILE A 169 1.55 -19.66 -7.03
C ILE A 169 1.91 -18.51 -6.08
N GLY A 170 2.29 -18.81 -4.84
CA GLY A 170 2.74 -17.80 -3.87
C GLY A 170 3.97 -17.04 -4.36
N MET A 171 4.96 -17.73 -4.94
CA MET A 171 6.15 -17.07 -5.52
C MET A 171 5.78 -16.08 -6.64
N ILE A 172 4.88 -16.48 -7.54
CA ILE A 172 4.39 -15.61 -8.62
C ILE A 172 3.61 -14.43 -8.02
N ALA A 173 2.71 -14.68 -7.08
CA ALA A 173 1.93 -13.64 -6.40
C ALA A 173 2.84 -12.63 -5.68
N ASN A 174 3.89 -13.09 -4.97
CA ASN A 174 4.89 -12.23 -4.34
C ASN A 174 5.64 -11.37 -5.37
N GLY A 175 5.99 -11.95 -6.52
CA GLY A 175 6.62 -11.20 -7.63
C GLY A 175 5.71 -10.10 -8.18
N LEU A 176 4.43 -10.40 -8.37
CA LEU A 176 3.42 -9.42 -8.81
C LEU A 176 3.20 -8.33 -7.74
N SER A 177 3.13 -8.71 -6.46
CA SER A 177 3.01 -7.76 -5.35
C SER A 177 4.18 -6.77 -5.36
N ARG A 178 5.42 -7.24 -5.43
CA ARG A 178 6.59 -6.35 -5.51
C ARG A 178 6.56 -5.42 -6.73
N ALA A 179 6.03 -5.86 -7.86
CA ALA A 179 5.88 -5.01 -9.04
C ALA A 179 4.81 -3.92 -8.82
N ILE A 180 3.74 -4.24 -8.12
CA ILE A 180 2.70 -3.28 -7.71
C ILE A 180 3.30 -2.23 -6.77
N GLU A 181 4.05 -2.66 -5.76
CA GLU A 181 4.72 -1.76 -4.80
C GLU A 181 5.69 -0.80 -5.48
N ARG A 182 6.57 -1.30 -6.38
CA ARG A 182 7.48 -0.43 -7.16
C ARG A 182 6.74 0.64 -7.95
N ARG A 183 5.60 0.28 -8.52
CA ARG A 183 4.75 1.23 -9.25
C ARG A 183 4.12 2.24 -8.30
N ALA A 184 3.66 1.81 -7.11
CA ALA A 184 3.11 2.69 -6.09
C ALA A 184 4.16 3.65 -5.55
N ASP A 185 5.38 3.19 -5.30
CA ASP A 185 6.52 4.04 -4.91
C ASP A 185 6.85 5.09 -5.97
N THR A 186 6.92 4.66 -7.23
CA THR A 186 7.18 5.60 -8.35
C THR A 186 6.09 6.65 -8.48
N PHE A 187 4.83 6.27 -8.27
CA PHE A 187 3.70 7.19 -8.27
C PHE A 187 3.78 8.16 -7.08
N ALA A 188 4.09 7.64 -5.88
CA ALA A 188 4.25 8.44 -4.67
C ALA A 188 5.34 9.50 -4.82
N LEU A 189 6.50 9.12 -5.34
CA LEU A 189 7.61 10.04 -5.60
C LEU A 189 7.23 11.15 -6.59
N LYS A 190 6.51 10.80 -7.66
CA LYS A 190 6.04 11.79 -8.64
C LYS A 190 4.97 12.72 -8.09
N LEU A 191 4.06 12.19 -7.27
CA LEU A 191 2.93 12.96 -6.74
C LEU A 191 3.35 13.85 -5.57
N SER A 192 4.20 13.36 -4.66
CA SER A 192 4.66 14.11 -3.49
C SER A 192 5.78 15.10 -3.83
N GLY A 193 6.64 14.77 -4.80
CA GLY A 193 7.81 15.54 -5.16
C GLY A 193 8.87 15.62 -4.06
N ALA A 194 8.83 14.71 -3.06
CA ALA A 194 9.67 14.76 -1.86
C ALA A 194 10.47 13.44 -1.67
N PRO A 195 11.45 13.16 -2.52
CA PRO A 195 12.24 11.93 -2.45
C PRO A 195 13.05 11.81 -1.14
N GLU A 196 13.50 12.91 -0.55
CA GLU A 196 14.21 12.92 0.72
C GLU A 196 13.31 12.47 1.87
N ALA A 197 12.06 12.91 1.89
CA ALA A 197 11.07 12.50 2.88
C ALA A 197 10.74 11.00 2.72
N PHE A 198 10.65 10.52 1.49
CA PHE A 198 10.46 9.09 1.20
C PHE A 198 11.62 8.25 1.77
N VAL A 199 12.88 8.67 1.54
CA VAL A 199 14.07 8.01 2.09
C VAL A 199 14.08 8.03 3.61
N SER A 200 13.74 9.17 4.22
CA SER A 200 13.63 9.32 5.68
C SER A 200 12.59 8.37 6.26
N PHE A 201 11.40 8.32 5.68
CA PHE A 201 10.32 7.41 6.08
C PHE A 201 10.76 5.95 6.01
N GLU A 202 11.32 5.51 4.87
CA GLU A 202 11.78 4.13 4.69
C GLU A 202 12.85 3.70 5.70
N ARG A 203 13.77 4.59 6.03
CA ARG A 203 14.79 4.34 7.07
C ARG A 203 14.16 4.20 8.45
N THR A 204 13.25 5.11 8.79
CA THR A 204 12.61 5.14 10.11
C THR A 204 11.76 3.90 10.33
N ILE A 205 10.94 3.52 9.33
CA ILE A 205 10.07 2.34 9.45
C ILE A 205 10.88 1.03 9.46
N ALA A 206 11.99 0.96 8.74
CA ALA A 206 12.88 -0.19 8.77
C ALA A 206 13.53 -0.38 10.14
N LEU A 207 13.98 0.70 10.77
CA LEU A 207 14.53 0.67 12.13
C LEU A 207 13.48 0.26 13.16
N GLN A 208 12.25 0.78 13.06
CA GLN A 208 11.15 0.44 13.96
C GLN A 208 10.76 -1.04 13.87
N ASN A 209 10.77 -1.59 12.67
CA ASN A 209 10.41 -2.98 12.42
C ASN A 209 11.59 -3.97 12.54
N VAL A 210 12.78 -3.49 12.89
CA VAL A 210 14.02 -4.29 12.92
C VAL A 210 14.19 -5.07 11.62
N ALA A 211 13.88 -4.41 10.49
CA ALA A 211 13.87 -5.05 9.19
C ALA A 211 15.28 -5.20 8.63
N ASP A 212 15.56 -6.34 8.00
CA ASP A 212 16.75 -6.50 7.17
C ASP A 212 16.62 -5.61 5.92
N LEU A 213 17.52 -4.66 5.77
CA LEU A 213 17.50 -3.69 4.68
C LEU A 213 17.77 -4.35 3.32
N SER A 214 18.52 -5.47 3.30
CA SER A 214 18.95 -6.17 2.09
C SER A 214 18.92 -7.70 2.27
N PRO A 215 17.74 -8.29 2.45
CA PRO A 215 17.60 -9.72 2.66
C PRO A 215 18.13 -10.50 1.46
N PRO A 216 18.58 -11.74 1.66
CA PRO A 216 19.05 -12.60 0.58
C PRO A 216 18.01 -12.73 -0.54
N ARG A 217 18.46 -12.80 -1.79
CA ARG A 217 17.57 -12.85 -2.98
C ARG A 217 16.53 -13.96 -2.90
N TRP A 218 16.88 -15.11 -2.36
CA TRP A 218 15.91 -16.20 -2.22
C TRP A 218 14.77 -15.87 -1.24
N VAL A 219 15.08 -15.19 -0.13
CA VAL A 219 14.07 -14.71 0.82
C VAL A 219 13.12 -13.73 0.13
N THR A 220 13.67 -12.73 -0.55
CA THR A 220 12.89 -11.75 -1.30
C THR A 220 12.02 -12.41 -2.36
N THR A 221 12.58 -13.35 -3.12
CA THR A 221 11.85 -14.00 -4.22
C THR A 221 10.71 -14.88 -3.72
N LEU A 222 10.95 -15.66 -2.66
CA LEU A 222 10.00 -16.65 -2.17
C LEU A 222 8.98 -16.08 -1.19
N LEU A 223 9.40 -15.18 -0.30
CA LEU A 223 8.65 -14.84 0.90
C LEU A 223 8.19 -13.37 0.96
N SER A 224 8.88 -12.43 0.28
CA SER A 224 8.58 -11.02 0.44
C SER A 224 7.51 -10.54 -0.54
N THR A 225 6.50 -9.86 -0.02
CA THR A 225 5.47 -9.17 -0.80
C THR A 225 5.87 -7.75 -1.18
N HIS A 226 6.84 -7.16 -0.46
CA HIS A 226 7.38 -5.83 -0.72
C HIS A 226 8.82 -5.90 -1.22
N PRO A 227 9.28 -4.91 -2.00
CA PRO A 227 10.69 -4.77 -2.34
C PRO A 227 11.53 -4.54 -1.07
N PRO A 228 12.81 -4.94 -1.04
CA PRO A 228 13.71 -4.61 0.05
C PRO A 228 13.82 -3.11 0.27
N THR A 229 13.96 -2.67 1.52
CA THR A 229 14.09 -1.24 1.86
C THR A 229 15.24 -0.58 1.12
N ALA A 230 16.39 -1.27 0.97
CA ALA A 230 17.52 -0.73 0.21
C ALA A 230 17.16 -0.45 -1.28
N GLU A 231 16.34 -1.29 -1.90
CA GLU A 231 15.86 -1.07 -3.27
C GLU A 231 14.94 0.14 -3.36
N ARG A 232 14.00 0.29 -2.42
CA ARG A 232 13.06 1.42 -2.35
C ARG A 232 13.81 2.75 -2.16
N ILE A 233 14.77 2.79 -1.23
CA ILE A 233 15.66 3.95 -1.00
C ILE A 233 16.47 4.25 -2.27
N GLY A 234 17.07 3.24 -2.90
CA GLY A 234 17.84 3.41 -4.14
C GLY A 234 17.00 4.00 -5.27
N ALA A 235 15.74 3.57 -5.42
CA ALA A 235 14.81 4.12 -6.40
C ALA A 235 14.48 5.59 -6.14
N ALA A 236 14.28 5.97 -4.87
CA ALA A 236 14.02 7.36 -4.49
C ALA A 236 15.23 8.28 -4.74
N LEU A 237 16.45 7.81 -4.43
CA LEU A 237 17.68 8.55 -4.71
C LEU A 237 17.92 8.71 -6.22
N ALA A 238 17.66 7.67 -7.01
CA ALA A 238 17.74 7.73 -8.46
C ALA A 238 16.72 8.72 -9.05
N PHE A 239 15.50 8.76 -8.50
CA PHE A 239 14.48 9.73 -8.87
C PHE A 239 14.93 11.16 -8.56
N ALA A 240 15.48 11.40 -7.37
CA ALA A 240 16.01 12.72 -6.98
C ALA A 240 17.11 13.19 -7.93
N ALA A 241 18.03 12.30 -8.34
CA ALA A 241 19.11 12.62 -9.26
C ALA A 241 18.63 12.99 -10.68
N GLN A 242 17.47 12.49 -11.10
CA GLN A 242 16.88 12.77 -12.42
C GLN A 242 15.97 14.00 -12.40
N SER A 243 15.51 14.43 -11.23
CA SER A 243 14.66 15.61 -11.08
C SER A 243 15.53 16.85 -11.10
N PRO A 244 15.25 17.89 -11.92
CA PRO A 244 16.01 19.13 -11.85
C PRO A 244 15.88 19.69 -10.43
N PRO A 245 16.94 20.32 -9.89
CA PRO A 245 16.90 20.87 -8.54
C PRO A 245 15.70 21.81 -8.43
N THR A 246 14.77 21.43 -7.55
CA THR A 246 13.64 22.31 -7.19
C THR A 246 14.30 23.59 -6.69
N ARG A 247 14.08 24.73 -7.37
CA ARG A 247 14.57 26.03 -6.92
C ARG A 247 14.02 26.27 -5.52
N ALA A 248 14.79 25.86 -4.52
CA ALA A 248 14.54 26.26 -3.15
C ALA A 248 14.51 27.78 -3.13
N GLY A 249 13.34 28.32 -2.78
CA GLY A 249 13.11 29.71 -2.40
C GLY A 249 13.93 30.74 -3.16
N ALA A 250 13.42 31.28 -4.27
CA ALA A 250 13.80 32.60 -4.67
C ALA A 250 13.51 33.56 -3.49
N ALA A 251 14.51 33.91 -2.71
CA ALA A 251 14.36 34.97 -1.71
C ALA A 251 13.70 36.18 -2.37
N PRO A 252 12.74 36.84 -1.73
CA PRO A 252 12.15 38.04 -2.28
C PRO A 252 13.27 39.05 -2.49
N LYS A 253 13.46 39.50 -3.74
CA LYS A 253 14.35 40.60 -4.05
C LYS A 253 13.81 41.80 -3.29
N THR A 254 14.45 42.12 -2.15
CA THR A 254 14.27 43.41 -1.50
C THR A 254 14.83 44.47 -2.43
N GLY A 255 13.97 45.04 -3.24
CA GLY A 255 14.26 46.24 -4.00
C GLY A 255 14.39 47.39 -3.02
N VAL A 256 15.61 47.67 -2.62
CA VAL A 256 15.96 48.96 -2.02
C VAL A 256 16.01 49.96 -3.19
N ALA A 257 14.98 50.81 -3.26
CA ALA A 257 14.99 51.96 -4.13
C ALA A 257 16.08 52.96 -3.65
N PRO A 258 16.90 53.53 -4.55
CA PRO A 258 17.85 54.54 -4.15
C PRO A 258 17.09 55.82 -3.78
N ALA A 259 17.36 56.35 -2.59
CA ALA A 259 16.87 57.65 -2.14
C ALA A 259 17.38 58.77 -3.10
N ALA A 260 16.42 59.41 -3.75
CA ALA A 260 16.70 60.62 -4.54
C ALA A 260 17.14 61.75 -3.60
N GLY A 261 18.34 62.25 -3.81
CA GLY A 261 18.84 63.44 -3.18
C GLY A 261 18.02 64.68 -3.61
N GLY A 262 17.51 65.40 -2.67
CA GLY A 262 16.93 66.75 -2.86
C GLY A 262 17.93 67.81 -2.47
N PRO A 263 17.88 68.99 -3.08
CA PRO A 263 18.98 69.96 -3.05
C PRO A 263 18.91 70.87 -1.84
N SER A 264 20.12 71.31 -1.48
CA SER A 264 20.42 72.41 -0.55
C SER A 264 19.67 73.73 -0.91
N GLY A 265 18.97 74.27 0.02
CA GLY A 265 18.49 75.65 -0.01
C GLY A 265 19.02 76.46 1.16
N VAL A 266 19.86 77.42 0.81
CA VAL A 266 20.51 78.42 1.67
C VAL A 266 19.50 79.53 2.03
N LEU A 267 19.85 80.29 3.13
CA LEU A 267 19.37 81.63 3.61
C LEU A 267 18.18 81.53 4.58
N SER A 268 18.33 82.17 5.70
CA SER A 268 18.96 83.30 6.36
C SER A 268 18.74 83.19 7.87
#